data_6e2f1056a99db8001939033af4353c13
#
_entry.id   6e2f1056a99db8001939033af4353c13
#
_cell.length_a   1.000
_cell.length_b   1.000
_cell.length_c   1.000
_cell.angle_alpha   90.00
_cell.angle_beta   90.00
_cell.angle_gamma   90.00
#
_symmetry.space_group_name_H-M   'P 1'
#
loop_
_entity.id
_entity.type
_entity.pdbx_description
1 polymer ?
#
loop_
_entity_poly.entity_id
_entity_poly.type
_entity_poly.pdbx_seq_one_letter_code
_entity_poly.pdbx_strand_id
1 'polypeptide(L)'
;MKNEGGKSLTGSSYEADWQIPQGVTPSNWEYVQAAHISNGYDEFLLDDPLTQLDRQIISRYLPDLRGVDAAASAPTKPLVADFGCGNGRTLVPLLNRGYRGFGIDLSISMLKDFQKKIEFKPERIESDSDSKKNECFWVQANLVELDCISEGTFDHGISLFSTLGMIRGHENRQGFLRHARRTIKPGGWFILHAHNVWYQLRHPGGLRWALGNGLRAIRGSAEFGDRESNYRGINNMFIHSFRRKELAKALSLAGFSEFDWFGVSPHQDQPVEGLPLGHPLRLVGWIVACR
;
A
#
# COMPACT_ATOMS: atom_id res chain seq x y z
N MET A 1 50.44 31.22 20.36
CA MET A 1 49.12 31.45 19.78
C MET A 1 48.66 30.12 19.25
N LYS A 2 47.75 29.44 19.97
CA LYS A 2 47.21 28.12 19.60
C LYS A 2 45.90 28.36 18.84
N ASN A 3 45.83 27.79 17.65
CA ASN A 3 44.66 27.84 16.79
C ASN A 3 43.70 26.71 17.24
N GLU A 4 42.58 27.08 17.79
CA GLU A 4 41.52 26.13 18.13
C GLU A 4 40.66 25.85 16.91
N GLY A 5 40.66 24.59 16.47
CA GLY A 5 39.87 24.11 15.37
C GLY A 5 38.37 24.06 15.72
N GLY A 6 37.57 24.87 15.03
CA GLY A 6 36.11 24.82 15.11
C GLY A 6 35.57 23.49 14.63
N LYS A 7 34.94 22.72 15.51
CA LYS A 7 34.12 21.61 15.16
C LYS A 7 32.86 22.13 14.48
N SER A 8 32.69 21.85 13.19
CA SER A 8 31.42 21.95 12.47
C SER A 8 30.40 20.99 13.11
N LEU A 9 29.44 21.55 13.82
CA LEU A 9 28.24 20.86 14.21
C LEU A 9 27.35 20.75 12.96
N THR A 10 27.42 19.62 12.27
CA THR A 10 26.38 19.26 11.31
C THR A 10 25.12 19.01 12.11
N GLY A 11 24.23 20.00 12.15
CA GLY A 11 22.94 19.92 12.80
C GLY A 11 22.08 18.92 12.05
N SER A 12 21.86 17.74 12.66
CA SER A 12 20.68 16.95 12.41
C SER A 12 19.49 17.84 12.78
N SER A 13 18.76 18.33 11.77
CA SER A 13 17.48 18.98 12.00
C SER A 13 16.52 17.93 12.56
N TYR A 14 16.40 17.86 13.88
CA TYR A 14 15.28 17.17 14.51
C TYR A 14 14.02 17.94 14.12
N GLU A 15 13.30 17.47 13.10
CA GLU A 15 11.92 17.87 12.94
C GLU A 15 11.19 17.44 14.23
N ALA A 16 10.46 18.35 14.82
CA ALA A 16 9.81 18.10 16.10
C ALA A 16 8.81 16.96 15.91
N ASP A 17 8.81 15.97 16.81
CA ASP A 17 7.98 14.74 16.72
C ASP A 17 6.47 15.00 16.50
N TRP A 18 5.98 16.20 16.88
CA TRP A 18 4.59 16.61 16.66
C TRP A 18 4.21 16.81 15.17
N GLN A 19 5.19 16.90 14.27
CA GLN A 19 4.96 17.04 12.82
C GLN A 19 4.80 15.69 12.13
N ILE A 20 5.15 14.58 12.80
CA ILE A 20 5.04 13.25 12.23
C ILE A 20 3.59 12.76 12.35
N PRO A 21 2.92 12.39 11.25
CA PRO A 21 1.54 11.92 11.30
C PRO A 21 1.38 10.66 12.16
N GLN A 22 0.18 10.47 12.73
CA GLN A 22 -0.13 9.31 13.55
C GLN A 22 0.13 7.99 12.79
N GLY A 23 0.75 7.04 13.46
CA GLY A 23 1.07 5.73 12.88
C GLY A 23 2.29 5.71 11.94
N VAL A 24 2.97 6.83 11.77
CA VAL A 24 4.18 6.96 10.95
C VAL A 24 5.41 7.02 11.86
N THR A 25 6.47 6.28 11.53
CA THR A 25 7.76 6.39 12.25
C THR A 25 8.63 7.50 11.64
N PRO A 26 9.62 8.04 12.37
CA PRO A 26 10.53 9.05 11.80
C PRO A 26 11.19 8.61 10.49
N SER A 27 11.64 7.36 10.40
CA SER A 27 12.25 6.80 9.19
C SER A 27 11.24 6.64 8.03
N ASN A 28 9.98 6.26 8.34
CA ASN A 28 8.94 6.21 7.32
C ASN A 28 8.51 7.63 6.90
N TRP A 29 8.60 8.60 7.79
CA TRP A 29 8.36 10.00 7.45
C TRP A 29 9.45 10.55 6.53
N GLU A 30 10.73 10.23 6.80
CA GLU A 30 11.83 10.51 5.90
C GLU A 30 11.59 9.90 4.50
N TYR A 31 11.16 8.63 4.44
CA TYR A 31 10.79 7.95 3.19
C TYR A 31 9.67 8.70 2.44
N VAL A 32 8.61 9.12 3.13
CA VAL A 32 7.45 9.83 2.56
C VAL A 32 7.87 11.19 1.97
N GLN A 33 8.81 11.89 2.61
CA GLN A 33 9.29 13.21 2.17
C GLN A 33 10.40 13.16 1.12
N ALA A 34 11.10 12.04 0.99
CA ALA A 34 12.27 11.92 0.15
C ALA A 34 11.95 11.94 -1.35
N ALA A 35 12.23 13.03 -2.03
CA ALA A 35 11.98 13.19 -3.47
C ALA A 35 12.71 12.15 -4.35
N HIS A 36 13.89 11.64 -3.91
CA HIS A 36 14.61 10.61 -4.65
C HIS A 36 13.87 9.26 -4.69
N ILE A 37 12.91 9.05 -3.79
CA ILE A 37 12.09 7.83 -3.79
C ILE A 37 11.11 7.84 -4.95
N SER A 38 10.47 8.99 -5.25
CA SER A 38 9.57 9.11 -6.41
C SER A 38 10.32 9.05 -7.74
N ASN A 39 11.52 9.63 -7.79
CA ASN A 39 12.35 9.60 -8.99
C ASN A 39 12.77 8.17 -9.36
N GLY A 40 12.44 7.72 -10.58
CA GLY A 40 12.76 6.38 -11.06
C GLY A 40 12.00 5.25 -10.35
N TYR A 41 10.87 5.55 -9.69
CA TYR A 41 10.09 4.52 -8.97
C TYR A 41 9.52 3.46 -9.92
N ASP A 42 9.05 3.85 -11.09
CA ASP A 42 8.53 2.92 -12.08
C ASP A 42 9.62 2.03 -12.67
N GLU A 43 10.80 2.58 -12.95
CA GLU A 43 11.97 1.82 -13.43
C GLU A 43 12.42 0.80 -12.39
N PHE A 44 12.43 1.18 -11.11
CA PHE A 44 12.76 0.29 -10.00
C PHE A 44 11.82 -0.90 -9.89
N LEU A 45 10.56 -0.75 -10.30
CA LEU A 45 9.52 -1.79 -10.20
C LEU A 45 9.24 -2.52 -11.52
N LEU A 46 9.91 -2.17 -12.62
CA LEU A 46 9.64 -2.75 -13.94
C LEU A 46 9.72 -4.27 -13.94
N ASP A 47 10.74 -4.83 -13.31
CA ASP A 47 11.03 -6.26 -13.28
C ASP A 47 10.58 -6.94 -11.97
N ASP A 48 9.85 -6.24 -11.10
CA ASP A 48 9.38 -6.82 -9.85
C ASP A 48 8.21 -7.81 -10.12
N PRO A 49 8.37 -9.12 -9.85
CA PRO A 49 7.33 -10.11 -10.07
C PRO A 49 6.02 -9.79 -9.34
N LEU A 50 6.09 -9.09 -8.20
CA LEU A 50 4.92 -8.69 -7.45
C LEU A 50 4.02 -7.74 -8.24
N THR A 51 4.60 -6.88 -9.09
CA THR A 51 3.79 -5.97 -9.92
C THR A 51 2.95 -6.69 -10.96
N GLN A 52 3.45 -7.80 -11.51
CA GLN A 52 2.70 -8.65 -12.45
C GLN A 52 1.60 -9.40 -11.72
N LEU A 53 1.90 -9.95 -10.55
CA LEU A 53 0.95 -10.65 -9.70
C LEU A 53 -0.20 -9.73 -9.24
N ASP A 54 0.12 -8.51 -8.79
CA ASP A 54 -0.87 -7.49 -8.44
C ASP A 54 -1.86 -7.27 -9.60
N ARG A 55 -1.35 -7.10 -10.83
CA ARG A 55 -2.18 -6.88 -12.03
C ARG A 55 -3.09 -8.06 -12.34
N GLN A 56 -2.60 -9.30 -12.18
CA GLN A 56 -3.40 -10.52 -12.42
C GLN A 56 -4.55 -10.61 -11.40
N ILE A 57 -4.25 -10.44 -10.10
CA ILE A 57 -5.26 -10.49 -9.05
C ILE A 57 -6.28 -9.37 -9.22
N ILE A 58 -5.83 -8.13 -9.44
CA ILE A 58 -6.75 -7.01 -9.69
C ILE A 58 -7.66 -7.30 -10.88
N SER A 59 -7.13 -7.84 -11.98
CA SER A 59 -7.92 -8.14 -13.17
C SER A 59 -9.02 -9.18 -12.93
N ARG A 60 -8.83 -10.07 -11.95
CA ARG A 60 -9.81 -11.08 -11.57
C ARG A 60 -11.03 -10.49 -10.86
N TYR A 61 -10.84 -9.45 -10.05
CA TYR A 61 -11.91 -8.82 -9.26
C TYR A 61 -12.40 -7.51 -9.86
N LEU A 62 -11.56 -6.84 -10.63
CA LEU A 62 -11.82 -5.58 -11.34
C LEU A 62 -11.56 -5.78 -12.85
N PRO A 63 -12.49 -6.44 -13.56
CA PRO A 63 -12.32 -6.75 -14.98
C PRO A 63 -12.29 -5.50 -15.86
N ASP A 64 -11.91 -5.67 -17.14
CA ASP A 64 -11.96 -4.59 -18.11
C ASP A 64 -13.42 -4.26 -18.46
N LEU A 65 -13.79 -3.01 -18.27
CA LEU A 65 -15.15 -2.52 -18.51
C LEU A 65 -15.35 -1.97 -19.92
N ARG A 66 -14.28 -1.89 -20.73
CA ARG A 66 -14.36 -1.41 -22.12
C ARG A 66 -15.01 -2.48 -22.99
N GLY A 67 -16.00 -2.09 -23.78
CA GLY A 67 -16.74 -3.02 -24.66
C GLY A 67 -17.88 -3.79 -23.99
N VAL A 68 -18.14 -3.56 -22.71
CA VAL A 68 -19.40 -3.98 -22.08
C VAL A 68 -20.48 -3.02 -22.54
N ASP A 69 -21.58 -3.55 -23.11
CA ASP A 69 -22.67 -2.74 -23.67
C ASP A 69 -23.14 -1.71 -22.64
N ALA A 70 -23.10 -0.43 -23.04
CA ALA A 70 -23.50 0.70 -22.18
C ALA A 70 -24.97 0.61 -21.69
N ALA A 71 -25.78 -0.24 -22.32
CA ALA A 71 -27.16 -0.50 -21.93
C ALA A 71 -27.30 -1.39 -20.68
N ALA A 72 -26.25 -2.16 -20.32
CA ALA A 72 -26.25 -3.05 -19.15
C ALA A 72 -25.40 -2.47 -17.99
N SER A 73 -24.66 -1.38 -18.19
CA SER A 73 -23.78 -0.79 -17.18
C SER A 73 -24.52 0.27 -16.35
N ALA A 74 -24.12 0.40 -15.08
CA ALA A 74 -24.57 1.49 -14.21
C ALA A 74 -24.33 2.86 -14.88
N PRO A 75 -25.17 3.86 -14.61
CA PRO A 75 -25.11 5.17 -15.25
C PRO A 75 -23.78 5.92 -15.01
N THR A 76 -22.98 5.46 -14.08
CA THR A 76 -21.65 6.02 -13.75
C THR A 76 -20.60 4.92 -13.64
N LYS A 77 -19.41 5.18 -14.18
CA LYS A 77 -18.25 4.27 -14.04
C LYS A 77 -17.92 4.01 -12.57
N PRO A 78 -17.60 2.77 -12.17
CA PRO A 78 -17.23 2.47 -10.79
C PRO A 78 -15.98 3.24 -10.34
N LEU A 79 -16.00 3.72 -9.09
CA LEU A 79 -14.93 4.48 -8.46
C LEU A 79 -14.08 3.56 -7.58
N VAL A 80 -12.78 3.48 -7.86
CA VAL A 80 -11.81 2.68 -7.09
C VAL A 80 -10.92 3.59 -6.27
N ALA A 81 -10.86 3.35 -4.95
CA ALA A 81 -9.86 3.97 -4.08
C ALA A 81 -8.56 3.16 -4.08
N ASP A 82 -7.42 3.86 -4.14
CA ASP A 82 -6.09 3.27 -3.88
C ASP A 82 -5.50 3.91 -2.61
N PHE A 83 -5.50 3.13 -1.53
CA PHE A 83 -5.01 3.54 -0.22
C PHE A 83 -3.50 3.29 -0.13
N GLY A 84 -2.71 4.35 -0.27
CA GLY A 84 -1.26 4.33 -0.47
C GLY A 84 -0.93 4.22 -1.95
N CYS A 85 -1.51 5.09 -2.77
CA CYS A 85 -1.46 4.99 -4.23
C CYS A 85 -0.07 5.28 -4.82
N GLY A 86 0.82 5.90 -4.06
CA GLY A 86 2.12 6.34 -4.55
C GLY A 86 1.99 7.17 -5.83
N ASN A 87 2.74 6.82 -6.85
CA ASN A 87 2.73 7.49 -8.16
C ASN A 87 1.64 6.98 -9.12
N GLY A 88 0.59 6.31 -8.59
CA GLY A 88 -0.55 5.85 -9.38
C GLY A 88 -0.31 4.59 -10.21
N ARG A 89 0.72 3.80 -9.91
CA ARG A 89 1.08 2.55 -10.64
C ARG A 89 -0.12 1.63 -10.87
N THR A 90 -1.01 1.53 -9.90
CA THR A 90 -2.19 0.66 -9.95
C THR A 90 -3.41 1.37 -10.53
N LEU A 91 -3.63 2.63 -10.17
CA LEU A 91 -4.80 3.38 -10.64
C LEU A 91 -4.75 3.69 -12.14
N VAL A 92 -3.59 4.09 -12.69
CA VAL A 92 -3.48 4.45 -14.11
C VAL A 92 -3.93 3.31 -15.05
N PRO A 93 -3.53 2.04 -14.85
CA PRO A 93 -4.08 0.91 -15.58
C PRO A 93 -5.60 0.72 -15.43
N LEU A 94 -6.16 0.97 -14.24
CA LEU A 94 -7.60 0.85 -13.99
C LEU A 94 -8.40 1.93 -14.71
N LEU A 95 -7.88 3.17 -14.77
CA LEU A 95 -8.49 4.23 -15.60
C LEU A 95 -8.57 3.81 -17.07
N ASN A 96 -7.53 3.14 -17.58
CA ASN A 96 -7.51 2.61 -18.93
C ASN A 96 -8.50 1.45 -19.15
N ARG A 97 -9.01 0.83 -18.10
CA ARG A 97 -10.04 -0.22 -18.12
C ARG A 97 -11.47 0.29 -17.92
N GLY A 98 -11.66 1.60 -17.84
CA GLY A 98 -12.98 2.21 -17.71
C GLY A 98 -13.42 2.51 -16.28
N TYR A 99 -12.54 2.40 -15.29
CA TYR A 99 -12.83 2.83 -13.91
C TYR A 99 -12.56 4.32 -13.70
N ARG A 100 -13.15 4.89 -12.67
CA ARG A 100 -12.74 6.15 -12.05
C ARG A 100 -11.77 5.84 -10.92
N GLY A 101 -10.82 6.75 -10.63
CA GLY A 101 -9.80 6.55 -9.63
C GLY A 101 -9.83 7.61 -8.52
N PHE A 102 -9.50 7.20 -7.29
CA PHE A 102 -9.25 8.08 -6.16
C PHE A 102 -7.99 7.64 -5.43
N GLY A 103 -6.89 8.38 -5.60
CA GLY A 103 -5.60 8.09 -4.97
C GLY A 103 -5.48 8.77 -3.61
N ILE A 104 -5.02 8.05 -2.60
CA ILE A 104 -4.72 8.57 -1.26
C ILE A 104 -3.29 8.20 -0.91
N ASP A 105 -2.45 9.19 -0.61
CA ASP A 105 -1.06 8.94 -0.19
C ASP A 105 -0.57 10.06 0.73
N LEU A 106 0.42 9.79 1.55
CA LEU A 106 1.10 10.80 2.37
C LEU A 106 2.17 11.57 1.59
N SER A 107 2.77 10.95 0.56
CA SER A 107 3.88 11.51 -0.18
C SER A 107 3.41 12.46 -1.28
N ILE A 108 3.57 13.76 -1.04
CA ILE A 108 3.23 14.78 -2.05
C ILE A 108 4.10 14.65 -3.32
N SER A 109 5.33 14.17 -3.21
CA SER A 109 6.20 13.93 -4.37
C SER A 109 5.64 12.83 -5.27
N MET A 110 5.19 11.72 -4.68
CA MET A 110 4.53 10.62 -5.38
C MET A 110 3.22 11.07 -6.04
N LEU A 111 2.40 11.84 -5.32
CA LEU A 111 1.12 12.36 -5.84
C LEU A 111 1.33 13.33 -7.01
N LYS A 112 2.39 14.15 -6.97
CA LYS A 112 2.74 15.01 -8.12
C LYS A 112 3.16 14.20 -9.34
N ASP A 113 3.87 13.08 -9.15
CA ASP A 113 4.22 12.20 -10.26
C ASP A 113 3.00 11.43 -10.77
N PHE A 114 2.07 11.05 -9.89
CA PHE A 114 0.77 10.51 -10.29
C PHE A 114 -0.02 11.53 -11.12
N GLN A 115 -0.10 12.78 -10.69
CA GLN A 115 -0.76 13.84 -11.45
C GLN A 115 -0.19 13.97 -12.86
N LYS A 116 1.14 14.01 -13.02
CA LYS A 116 1.77 14.03 -14.34
C LYS A 116 1.32 12.87 -15.24
N LYS A 117 1.22 11.66 -14.69
CA LYS A 117 0.79 10.47 -15.44
C LYS A 117 -0.65 10.54 -15.91
N ILE A 118 -1.56 11.12 -15.12
CA ILE A 118 -2.96 11.27 -15.51
C ILE A 118 -3.19 12.44 -16.47
N GLU A 119 -2.35 13.47 -16.42
CA GLU A 119 -2.37 14.61 -17.34
C GLU A 119 -1.70 14.27 -18.68
N PHE A 120 -0.63 13.49 -18.66
CA PHE A 120 0.12 13.07 -19.85
C PHE A 120 -0.59 11.89 -20.54
N LYS A 121 -1.61 12.20 -21.36
CA LYS A 121 -2.17 11.23 -22.30
C LYS A 121 -1.50 11.45 -23.65
N PRO A 122 -0.74 10.47 -24.17
CA PRO A 122 -0.35 10.52 -25.57
C PRO A 122 -1.63 10.58 -26.42
N GLU A 123 -1.61 11.43 -27.43
CA GLU A 123 -2.70 11.79 -28.35
C GLU A 123 -3.69 10.65 -28.57
N ARG A 124 -4.86 10.75 -27.97
CA ARG A 124 -6.04 9.98 -28.38
C ARG A 124 -6.88 10.89 -29.26
N ILE A 125 -7.10 10.41 -30.46
CA ILE A 125 -8.01 10.89 -31.49
C ILE A 125 -9.18 11.69 -30.89
N GLU A 126 -9.27 12.94 -31.34
CA GLU A 126 -10.32 13.92 -31.00
C GLU A 126 -11.70 13.36 -31.32
N SER A 127 -12.40 12.86 -30.31
CA SER A 127 -13.85 12.75 -30.36
C SER A 127 -14.39 12.58 -28.94
N ASP A 128 -14.54 13.60 -28.22
CA ASP A 128 -15.26 13.82 -26.95
C ASP A 128 -14.44 14.66 -25.95
N SER A 129 -14.38 15.94 -26.19
CA SER A 129 -13.54 16.85 -25.40
C SER A 129 -14.09 17.21 -24.02
N ASP A 130 -15.34 16.90 -23.71
CA ASP A 130 -15.99 17.39 -22.47
C ASP A 130 -16.22 16.37 -21.36
N SER A 131 -16.15 15.06 -21.63
CA SER A 131 -16.51 14.05 -20.61
C SER A 131 -15.33 13.50 -19.79
N LYS A 132 -14.08 13.89 -20.07
CA LYS A 132 -12.86 13.19 -19.56
C LYS A 132 -12.08 13.89 -18.45
N LYS A 133 -12.42 15.11 -18.06
CA LYS A 133 -11.62 15.91 -17.11
C LYS A 133 -11.70 15.47 -15.64
N ASN A 134 -12.66 14.61 -15.25
CA ASN A 134 -12.94 14.31 -13.84
C ASN A 134 -12.98 12.81 -13.51
N GLU A 135 -12.18 11.97 -14.16
CA GLU A 135 -12.21 10.53 -13.91
C GLU A 135 -11.25 10.07 -12.81
N CYS A 136 -10.28 10.90 -12.42
CA CYS A 136 -9.31 10.56 -11.40
C CYS A 136 -8.99 11.75 -10.50
N PHE A 137 -9.02 11.49 -9.20
CA PHE A 137 -8.72 12.46 -8.15
C PHE A 137 -7.63 11.89 -7.25
N TRP A 138 -6.96 12.75 -6.50
CA TRP A 138 -6.05 12.35 -5.45
C TRP A 138 -6.09 13.33 -4.28
N VAL A 139 -5.70 12.84 -3.11
CA VAL A 139 -5.58 13.65 -1.90
C VAL A 139 -4.33 13.22 -1.12
N GLN A 140 -3.64 14.20 -0.56
CA GLN A 140 -2.60 13.94 0.44
C GLN A 140 -3.29 13.78 1.80
N ALA A 141 -3.29 12.55 2.32
CA ALA A 141 -3.93 12.26 3.59
C ALA A 141 -3.27 11.06 4.29
N ASN A 142 -3.38 11.05 5.63
CA ASN A 142 -2.98 9.93 6.46
C ASN A 142 -4.08 8.87 6.45
N LEU A 143 -3.75 7.62 6.14
CA LEU A 143 -4.71 6.52 6.04
C LEU A 143 -5.41 6.18 7.37
N VAL A 144 -4.85 6.58 8.50
CA VAL A 144 -5.47 6.36 9.81
C VAL A 144 -6.41 7.49 10.25
N GLU A 145 -6.55 8.53 9.41
CA GLU A 145 -7.34 9.76 9.68
C GLU A 145 -8.20 10.11 8.45
N LEU A 146 -9.05 9.19 8.00
CA LEU A 146 -9.90 9.35 6.81
C LEU A 146 -11.37 9.67 7.14
N ASP A 147 -11.64 10.31 8.28
CA ASP A 147 -13.00 10.67 8.69
C ASP A 147 -13.67 11.69 7.74
N CYS A 148 -12.87 12.44 6.99
CA CYS A 148 -13.33 13.37 5.95
C CYS A 148 -13.95 12.68 4.73
N ILE A 149 -13.73 11.37 4.53
CA ILE A 149 -14.33 10.62 3.42
C ILE A 149 -15.63 9.99 3.92
N SER A 150 -16.72 10.24 3.19
CA SER A 150 -18.04 9.72 3.53
C SER A 150 -18.11 8.19 3.41
N GLU A 151 -19.01 7.58 4.16
CA GLU A 151 -19.32 6.16 4.08
C GLU A 151 -19.82 5.78 2.68
N GLY A 152 -19.42 4.59 2.19
CA GLY A 152 -19.88 4.07 0.89
C GLY A 152 -19.52 4.95 -0.32
N THR A 153 -18.42 5.72 -0.24
CA THR A 153 -17.97 6.58 -1.35
C THR A 153 -17.46 5.78 -2.54
N PHE A 154 -16.72 4.68 -2.28
CA PHE A 154 -16.00 3.91 -3.29
C PHE A 154 -16.72 2.62 -3.64
N ASP A 155 -16.73 2.24 -4.91
CA ASP A 155 -17.25 0.95 -5.35
C ASP A 155 -16.28 -0.19 -4.97
N HIS A 156 -14.97 0.07 -5.05
CA HIS A 156 -13.91 -0.87 -4.67
C HIS A 156 -12.74 -0.13 -4.05
N GLY A 157 -11.85 -0.89 -3.35
CA GLY A 157 -10.62 -0.36 -2.79
C GLY A 157 -9.44 -1.29 -3.02
N ILE A 158 -8.25 -0.71 -3.10
CA ILE A 158 -6.99 -1.44 -3.17
C ILE A 158 -5.99 -0.83 -2.19
N SER A 159 -5.07 -1.65 -1.64
CA SER A 159 -3.94 -1.21 -0.83
C SER A 159 -2.79 -2.21 -0.99
N LEU A 160 -1.89 -1.92 -1.88
CA LEU A 160 -0.87 -2.87 -2.32
C LEU A 160 0.52 -2.52 -1.78
N PHE A 161 1.50 -3.35 -2.12
CA PHE A 161 2.90 -3.16 -1.75
C PHE A 161 3.16 -3.06 -0.24
N SER A 162 2.29 -3.71 0.56
CA SER A 162 2.37 -3.74 2.03
C SER A 162 2.23 -2.38 2.73
N THR A 163 1.47 -1.46 2.16
CA THR A 163 1.15 -0.15 2.76
C THR A 163 0.64 -0.30 4.21
N LEU A 164 -0.26 -1.27 4.47
CA LEU A 164 -0.73 -1.58 5.83
C LEU A 164 0.43 -1.88 6.80
N GLY A 165 1.48 -2.55 6.33
CA GLY A 165 2.65 -2.87 7.13
C GLY A 165 3.50 -1.66 7.50
N MET A 166 3.44 -0.58 6.75
CA MET A 166 4.15 0.66 7.06
C MET A 166 3.50 1.48 8.18
N ILE A 167 2.26 1.16 8.54
CA ILE A 167 1.53 1.82 9.62
C ILE A 167 1.96 1.19 10.96
N ARG A 168 2.58 1.97 11.83
CA ARG A 168 3.03 1.53 13.15
C ARG A 168 1.86 1.48 14.14
N GLY A 169 1.80 0.39 14.90
CA GLY A 169 0.85 0.17 15.97
C GLY A 169 -0.44 -0.52 15.52
N HIS A 170 -0.84 -1.52 16.29
CA HIS A 170 -2.03 -2.34 16.00
C HIS A 170 -3.30 -1.49 15.85
N GLU A 171 -3.53 -0.54 16.76
CA GLU A 171 -4.71 0.32 16.75
C GLU A 171 -4.77 1.21 15.49
N ASN A 172 -3.62 1.74 15.04
CA ASN A 172 -3.52 2.55 13.84
C ASN A 172 -3.84 1.71 12.58
N ARG A 173 -3.28 0.49 12.49
CA ARG A 173 -3.59 -0.44 11.40
C ARG A 173 -5.07 -0.83 11.40
N GLN A 174 -5.64 -1.06 12.58
CA GLN A 174 -7.06 -1.37 12.73
C GLN A 174 -7.93 -0.15 12.36
N GLY A 175 -7.49 1.07 12.70
CA GLY A 175 -8.12 2.34 12.29
C GLY A 175 -8.19 2.44 10.77
N PHE A 176 -7.07 2.26 10.08
CA PHE A 176 -7.03 2.25 8.61
C PHE A 176 -7.98 1.20 8.01
N LEU A 177 -7.97 -0.04 8.49
CA LEU A 177 -8.85 -1.08 7.96
C LEU A 177 -10.33 -0.76 8.16
N ARG A 178 -10.71 -0.13 9.30
CA ARG A 178 -12.08 0.36 9.53
C ARG A 178 -12.45 1.47 8.54
N HIS A 179 -11.53 2.42 8.27
CA HIS A 179 -11.76 3.47 7.28
C HIS A 179 -11.93 2.87 5.87
N ALA A 180 -11.07 1.94 5.47
CA ALA A 180 -11.20 1.25 4.19
C ALA A 180 -12.57 0.56 4.06
N ARG A 181 -12.97 -0.22 5.09
CA ARG A 181 -14.27 -0.93 5.07
C ARG A 181 -15.46 0.04 5.04
N ARG A 182 -15.42 1.10 5.84
CA ARG A 182 -16.49 2.10 5.93
C ARG A 182 -16.69 2.84 4.61
N THR A 183 -15.61 3.20 3.94
CA THR A 183 -15.65 4.01 2.72
C THR A 183 -15.96 3.21 1.46
N ILE A 184 -15.80 1.89 1.50
CA ILE A 184 -16.17 0.98 0.41
C ILE A 184 -17.65 0.58 0.56
N LYS A 185 -18.41 0.65 -0.54
CA LYS A 185 -19.82 0.24 -0.60
C LYS A 185 -20.00 -1.23 -0.20
N PRO A 186 -21.15 -1.61 0.35
CA PRO A 186 -21.49 -3.02 0.54
C PRO A 186 -21.35 -3.80 -0.77
N GLY A 187 -20.70 -4.97 -0.72
CA GLY A 187 -20.40 -5.81 -1.88
C GLY A 187 -19.20 -5.40 -2.71
N GLY A 188 -18.59 -4.24 -2.41
CA GLY A 188 -17.34 -3.79 -3.04
C GLY A 188 -16.13 -4.62 -2.57
N TRP A 189 -15.19 -4.88 -3.47
CA TRP A 189 -13.96 -5.58 -3.15
C TRP A 189 -12.92 -4.65 -2.53
N PHE A 190 -12.19 -5.15 -1.54
CA PHE A 190 -10.95 -4.57 -1.04
C PHE A 190 -9.80 -5.56 -1.29
N ILE A 191 -8.79 -5.15 -2.06
CA ILE A 191 -7.64 -5.98 -2.41
C ILE A 191 -6.41 -5.44 -1.69
N LEU A 192 -5.83 -6.27 -0.81
CA LEU A 192 -4.74 -5.88 0.08
C LEU A 192 -3.55 -6.80 -0.10
N HIS A 193 -2.31 -6.23 -0.12
CA HIS A 193 -1.06 -6.98 0.00
C HIS A 193 -0.42 -6.77 1.37
N ALA A 194 0.08 -7.85 1.97
CA ALA A 194 0.82 -7.81 3.24
C ALA A 194 1.98 -8.81 3.27
N HIS A 195 3.10 -8.42 3.87
CA HIS A 195 4.27 -9.29 4.07
C HIS A 195 4.03 -10.36 5.12
N ASN A 196 4.63 -11.52 4.88
CA ASN A 196 4.59 -12.68 5.78
C ASN A 196 5.77 -12.67 6.75
N VAL A 197 5.47 -12.66 8.04
CA VAL A 197 6.48 -12.66 9.11
C VAL A 197 7.38 -13.91 9.07
N TRP A 198 6.84 -15.07 8.70
CA TRP A 198 7.58 -16.33 8.68
C TRP A 198 8.63 -16.41 7.58
N TYR A 199 8.52 -15.63 6.53
CA TYR A 199 9.52 -15.56 5.46
C TYR A 199 10.88 -15.06 5.98
N GLN A 200 10.89 -14.28 7.06
CA GLN A 200 12.11 -13.80 7.69
C GLN A 200 13.02 -14.94 8.20
N LEU A 201 12.45 -16.08 8.55
CA LEU A 201 13.22 -17.24 9.00
C LEU A 201 14.14 -17.85 7.90
N ARG A 202 13.92 -17.49 6.64
CA ARG A 202 14.77 -17.91 5.52
C ARG A 202 16.08 -17.10 5.39
N HIS A 203 16.09 -15.92 5.98
CA HIS A 203 17.27 -15.06 5.93
C HIS A 203 18.29 -15.43 7.01
N PRO A 204 19.59 -15.24 6.76
CA PRO A 204 20.61 -15.38 7.79
C PRO A 204 20.25 -14.55 9.04
N GLY A 205 20.27 -15.17 10.21
CA GLY A 205 19.88 -14.51 11.47
C GLY A 205 18.37 -14.42 11.72
N GLY A 206 17.51 -14.93 10.84
CA GLY A 206 16.05 -14.85 10.98
C GLY A 206 15.52 -15.49 12.25
N LEU A 207 16.08 -16.62 12.69
CA LEU A 207 15.71 -17.26 13.97
C LEU A 207 16.07 -16.37 15.16
N ARG A 208 17.28 -15.79 15.17
CA ARG A 208 17.71 -14.86 16.22
C ARG A 208 16.81 -13.62 16.27
N TRP A 209 16.48 -13.08 15.10
CA TRP A 209 15.51 -11.98 14.99
C TRP A 209 14.15 -12.39 15.57
N ALA A 210 13.59 -13.54 15.20
CA ALA A 210 12.30 -14.00 15.68
C ALA A 210 12.23 -14.15 17.19
N LEU A 211 13.27 -14.74 17.80
CA LEU A 211 13.39 -14.86 19.26
C LEU A 211 13.48 -13.49 19.94
N GLY A 212 14.34 -12.60 19.44
CA GLY A 212 14.50 -11.25 19.97
C GLY A 212 13.22 -10.41 19.81
N ASN A 213 12.54 -10.53 18.66
CA ASN A 213 11.28 -9.84 18.38
C ASN A 213 10.15 -10.37 19.29
N GLY A 214 10.07 -11.70 19.49
CA GLY A 214 9.14 -12.31 20.43
C GLY A 214 9.33 -11.85 21.86
N LEU A 215 10.58 -11.76 22.34
CA LEU A 215 10.88 -11.23 23.68
C LEU A 215 10.47 -9.75 23.82
N ARG A 216 10.71 -8.93 22.82
CA ARG A 216 10.27 -7.51 22.81
C ARG A 216 8.75 -7.41 22.83
N ALA A 217 8.06 -8.26 22.08
CA ALA A 217 6.60 -8.30 22.06
C ALA A 217 6.02 -8.69 23.42
N ILE A 218 6.58 -9.70 24.09
CA ILE A 218 6.15 -10.10 25.46
C ILE A 218 6.35 -8.96 26.46
N ARG A 219 7.42 -8.16 26.29
CA ARG A 219 7.70 -6.99 27.15
C ARG A 219 6.88 -5.75 26.79
N GLY A 220 6.04 -5.80 25.75
CA GLY A 220 5.24 -4.68 25.27
C GLY A 220 6.04 -3.56 24.59
N SER A 221 7.32 -3.80 24.24
CA SER A 221 8.18 -2.80 23.60
C SER A 221 8.13 -2.82 22.06
N ALA A 222 7.49 -3.82 21.46
CA ALA A 222 7.23 -3.96 20.03
C ALA A 222 6.08 -4.94 19.81
N GLU A 223 5.53 -5.00 18.59
CA GLU A 223 4.63 -6.07 18.19
C GLU A 223 5.42 -7.18 17.48
N PHE A 224 4.95 -8.44 17.61
CA PHE A 224 5.61 -9.54 16.89
C PHE A 224 5.37 -9.40 15.39
N GLY A 225 6.43 -9.20 14.63
CA GLY A 225 6.39 -8.90 13.19
C GLY A 225 6.94 -7.52 12.86
N ASP A 226 7.12 -6.65 13.86
CA ASP A 226 7.78 -5.36 13.68
C ASP A 226 9.25 -5.56 13.31
N ARG A 227 9.67 -4.94 12.24
CA ARG A 227 11.05 -4.96 11.79
C ARG A 227 11.45 -3.63 11.19
N GLU A 228 12.74 -3.41 11.18
CA GLU A 228 13.37 -2.28 10.52
C GLU A 228 14.35 -2.81 9.47
N SER A 229 14.42 -2.15 8.34
CA SER A 229 15.34 -2.50 7.25
C SER A 229 15.73 -1.26 6.46
N ASN A 230 16.90 -1.30 5.85
CA ASN A 230 17.31 -0.22 4.96
C ASN A 230 16.62 -0.38 3.60
N TYR A 231 16.08 0.70 3.08
CA TYR A 231 15.38 0.71 1.80
C TYR A 231 15.67 1.98 1.02
N ARG A 232 16.23 1.86 -0.18
CA ARG A 232 16.52 2.97 -1.11
C ARG A 232 17.21 4.19 -0.45
N GLY A 233 18.20 3.94 0.42
CA GLY A 233 18.95 4.97 1.11
C GLY A 233 18.35 5.46 2.44
N ILE A 234 17.13 5.07 2.76
CA ILE A 234 16.52 5.32 4.07
C ILE A 234 16.91 4.20 5.04
N ASN A 235 17.47 4.58 6.18
CA ASN A 235 17.88 3.64 7.22
C ASN A 235 16.72 3.34 8.18
N ASN A 236 16.69 2.08 8.68
CA ASN A 236 15.74 1.64 9.71
C ASN A 236 14.25 1.89 9.34
N MET A 237 13.92 1.81 8.05
CA MET A 237 12.53 1.93 7.62
C MET A 237 11.70 0.83 8.27
N PHE A 238 10.67 1.26 8.99
CA PHE A 238 9.76 0.37 9.71
C PHE A 238 8.80 -0.33 8.76
N ILE A 239 8.61 -1.62 9.01
CA ILE A 239 7.54 -2.40 8.41
C ILE A 239 7.08 -3.51 9.34
N HIS A 240 5.77 -3.67 9.49
CA HIS A 240 5.16 -4.80 10.18
C HIS A 240 4.86 -5.91 9.18
N SER A 241 5.33 -7.12 9.48
CA SER A 241 5.02 -8.34 8.73
C SER A 241 4.02 -9.17 9.54
N PHE A 242 3.03 -9.72 8.87
CA PHE A 242 1.87 -10.34 9.53
C PHE A 242 2.01 -11.86 9.64
N ARG A 243 1.37 -12.43 10.65
CA ARG A 243 0.89 -13.82 10.60
C ARG A 243 -0.44 -13.85 9.84
N ARG A 244 -0.69 -14.88 9.04
CA ARG A 244 -1.95 -15.00 8.30
C ARG A 244 -3.19 -14.88 9.20
N LYS A 245 -3.18 -15.56 10.35
CA LYS A 245 -4.28 -15.50 11.34
C LYS A 245 -4.48 -14.09 11.92
N GLU A 246 -3.40 -13.36 12.12
CA GLU A 246 -3.42 -11.97 12.60
C GLU A 246 -4.09 -11.06 11.57
N LEU A 247 -3.65 -11.11 10.30
CA LEU A 247 -4.23 -10.33 9.22
C LEU A 247 -5.71 -10.66 9.02
N ALA A 248 -6.07 -11.96 9.00
CA ALA A 248 -7.46 -12.40 8.90
C ALA A 248 -8.32 -11.84 10.04
N LYS A 249 -7.81 -11.89 11.28
CA LYS A 249 -8.51 -11.33 12.45
C LYS A 249 -8.69 -9.82 12.32
N ALA A 250 -7.65 -9.10 11.90
CA ALA A 250 -7.70 -7.64 11.73
C ALA A 250 -8.75 -7.23 10.67
N LEU A 251 -8.78 -7.93 9.54
CA LEU A 251 -9.78 -7.72 8.48
C LEU A 251 -11.20 -8.02 8.98
N SER A 252 -11.40 -9.14 9.68
CA SER A 252 -12.71 -9.50 10.25
C SER A 252 -13.19 -8.47 11.28
N LEU A 253 -12.30 -7.97 12.16
CA LEU A 253 -12.62 -6.92 13.13
C LEU A 253 -12.94 -5.56 12.46
N ALA A 254 -12.46 -5.33 11.26
CA ALA A 254 -12.83 -4.16 10.46
C ALA A 254 -14.18 -4.30 9.75
N GLY A 255 -14.77 -5.52 9.73
CA GLY A 255 -16.08 -5.81 9.13
C GLY A 255 -16.03 -6.43 7.74
N PHE A 256 -14.87 -6.96 7.32
CA PHE A 256 -14.79 -7.82 6.13
C PHE A 256 -15.14 -9.26 6.48
N SER A 257 -15.89 -9.95 5.65
CA SER A 257 -16.46 -11.30 5.95
C SER A 257 -16.07 -12.39 4.96
N GLU A 258 -15.77 -12.04 3.72
CA GLU A 258 -15.39 -12.98 2.67
C GLU A 258 -13.93 -12.76 2.30
N PHE A 259 -13.15 -13.82 2.15
CA PHE A 259 -11.69 -13.73 1.95
C PHE A 259 -11.20 -14.73 0.91
N ASP A 260 -10.66 -14.23 -0.18
CA ASP A 260 -9.86 -15.01 -1.12
C ASP A 260 -8.37 -14.72 -0.88
N TRP A 261 -7.59 -15.76 -0.62
CA TRP A 261 -6.18 -15.66 -0.26
C TRP A 261 -5.28 -16.16 -1.38
N PHE A 262 -4.30 -15.36 -1.74
CA PHE A 262 -3.28 -15.66 -2.73
C PHE A 262 -1.91 -15.56 -2.09
N GLY A 263 -1.13 -16.65 -2.15
CA GLY A 263 0.24 -16.65 -1.66
C GLY A 263 1.18 -15.98 -2.67
N VAL A 264 2.05 -15.11 -2.19
CA VAL A 264 3.11 -14.48 -2.99
C VAL A 264 4.39 -15.27 -2.83
N SER A 265 4.87 -15.89 -3.90
CA SER A 265 6.16 -16.59 -3.95
C SER A 265 7.25 -15.69 -4.54
N PRO A 266 8.50 -15.72 -4.02
CA PRO A 266 9.58 -14.89 -4.55
C PRO A 266 10.08 -15.32 -5.94
N HIS A 267 9.67 -16.52 -6.40
CA HIS A 267 10.19 -17.14 -7.62
C HIS A 267 9.08 -17.49 -8.63
N GLN A 268 7.85 -17.10 -8.36
CA GLN A 268 6.70 -17.42 -9.21
C GLN A 268 5.94 -16.13 -9.51
N ASP A 269 5.69 -15.93 -10.78
CA ASP A 269 4.83 -14.87 -11.32
C ASP A 269 3.34 -15.23 -11.27
N GLN A 270 3.01 -16.43 -10.77
CA GLN A 270 1.65 -16.91 -10.56
C GLN A 270 1.37 -17.01 -9.05
N PRO A 271 0.14 -16.64 -8.62
CA PRO A 271 -0.24 -16.76 -7.22
C PRO A 271 -0.31 -18.21 -6.79
N VAL A 272 0.08 -18.49 -5.54
CA VAL A 272 -0.19 -19.78 -4.91
C VAL A 272 -1.63 -19.76 -4.44
N GLU A 273 -2.49 -20.53 -5.09
CA GLU A 273 -3.91 -20.63 -4.78
C GLU A 273 -4.23 -21.90 -3.96
N GLY A 274 -5.37 -21.86 -3.28
CA GLY A 274 -5.89 -23.00 -2.51
C GLY A 274 -5.29 -23.15 -1.10
N LEU A 275 -5.89 -24.00 -0.31
CA LEU A 275 -5.44 -24.34 1.03
C LEU A 275 -4.98 -25.80 1.07
N PRO A 276 -3.84 -26.08 1.76
CA PRO A 276 -2.95 -25.13 2.44
C PRO A 276 -2.12 -24.32 1.44
N LEU A 277 -2.07 -23.01 1.58
CA LEU A 277 -1.28 -22.07 0.75
C LEU A 277 0.22 -22.34 0.84
N GLY A 278 0.66 -23.53 0.50
CA GLY A 278 2.06 -23.94 0.60
C GLY A 278 2.63 -23.84 2.02
N HIS A 279 3.93 -24.10 2.14
CA HIS A 279 4.63 -23.95 3.42
C HIS A 279 4.83 -22.45 3.71
N PRO A 280 4.39 -21.92 4.88
CA PRO A 280 4.43 -20.48 5.18
C PRO A 280 5.82 -19.87 5.03
N LEU A 281 6.89 -20.63 5.22
CA LEU A 281 8.27 -20.17 5.01
C LEU A 281 8.62 -19.90 3.53
N ARG A 282 7.81 -20.32 2.57
CA ARG A 282 8.06 -20.12 1.13
C ARG A 282 7.39 -18.87 0.58
N LEU A 283 6.43 -18.31 1.30
CA LEU A 283 5.67 -17.15 0.86
C LEU A 283 6.25 -15.86 1.41
N VAL A 284 6.53 -14.90 0.54
CA VAL A 284 6.98 -13.54 0.92
C VAL A 284 5.84 -12.77 1.58
N GLY A 285 4.62 -13.02 1.13
CA GLY A 285 3.43 -12.34 1.60
C GLY A 285 2.14 -13.00 1.10
N TRP A 286 1.07 -12.25 1.25
CA TRP A 286 -0.26 -12.61 0.75
C TRP A 286 -0.91 -11.41 0.07
N ILE A 287 -1.63 -11.68 -1.01
CA ILE A 287 -2.66 -10.77 -1.50
C ILE A 287 -3.99 -11.34 -1.02
N VAL A 288 -4.84 -10.48 -0.47
CA VAL A 288 -6.16 -10.84 0.04
C VAL A 288 -7.18 -10.00 -0.69
N ALA A 289 -8.14 -10.63 -1.36
CA ALA A 289 -9.35 -9.96 -1.81
C ALA A 289 -10.46 -10.25 -0.80
N CYS A 290 -11.11 -9.22 -0.30
CA CYS A 290 -12.15 -9.35 0.72
C CYS A 290 -13.29 -8.35 0.50
N ARG A 291 -14.48 -8.64 1.05
CA ARG A 291 -15.65 -7.76 0.99
C ARG A 291 -16.56 -7.89 2.19
#